data_916a1d8e8f806f033da02d0ccddbd4f9
#
_entry.id   916a1d8e8f806f033da02d0ccddbd4f9
#
_cell.length_a   1.000
_cell.length_b   1.000
_cell.length_c   1.000
_cell.angle_alpha   90.00
_cell.angle_beta   90.00
_cell.angle_gamma   90.00
#
_symmetry.space_group_name_H-M   'P 1'
#
loop_
_entity.id
_entity.type
_entity.pdbx_description
1 polymer ?
#
loop_
_entity_poly.entity_id
_entity_poly.type
_entity_poly.pdbx_seq_one_letter_code
_entity_poly.pdbx_strand_id
1 'polypeptide(L)'
;MLFKQINILDENLKLQEDCYVAVRNGKIVSISAQRPAGEWEREYDGRGKLLMSGFYNAHAHSPMTLMRGYGENLKLQDWLNKKIFPFEAKLDGNAVYWGTMLALAESFRFGIVSTSDMYYFCDDMARAFAASGAKGNIARSIANVTGEDPRSLVSMQETKDFYRDYNGAENGRILVDMSLHAEYTSDPATARALADYARGIDTRMQVHVSETKQEHEECIGRHGKTPAAYLESCGIFDVPTVAAHCVYATEEDLEIFRRRGVTVALNPVS
;
A
#
# COMPACT_ATOMS: atom_id res chain seq x y z
N MET A 1 5.43 26.13 14.70
CA MET A 1 4.33 25.49 15.44
C MET A 1 4.88 24.91 16.74
N LEU A 2 4.17 25.07 17.85
CA LEU A 2 4.54 24.51 19.16
C LEU A 2 3.35 23.78 19.79
N PHE A 3 3.52 22.51 20.13
CA PHE A 3 2.60 21.78 21.01
C PHE A 3 3.08 21.97 22.45
N LYS A 4 2.17 22.36 23.35
CA LYS A 4 2.47 22.69 24.75
C LYS A 4 1.85 21.66 25.68
N GLN A 5 2.63 21.21 26.67
CA GLN A 5 2.15 20.31 27.73
C GLN A 5 1.40 19.10 27.18
N ILE A 6 2.01 18.47 26.17
CA ILE A 6 1.46 17.29 25.49
C ILE A 6 2.19 16.03 25.92
N ASN A 7 1.46 14.94 26.14
CA ASN A 7 2.08 13.65 26.33
C ASN A 7 2.57 13.11 24.97
N ILE A 8 3.68 12.39 24.98
CA ILE A 8 4.28 11.82 23.75
C ILE A 8 4.46 10.33 23.93
N LEU A 9 4.14 9.55 22.91
CA LEU A 9 4.58 8.19 22.76
C LEU A 9 5.79 8.18 21.82
N ASP A 10 6.97 7.86 22.35
CA ASP A 10 8.21 7.86 21.58
C ASP A 10 8.35 6.58 20.71
N GLU A 11 9.45 6.47 19.97
CA GLU A 11 9.74 5.35 19.08
C GLU A 11 9.93 4.01 19.81
N ASN A 12 10.13 4.02 21.12
CA ASN A 12 10.22 2.84 21.98
C ASN A 12 8.90 2.54 22.71
N LEU A 13 7.81 3.21 22.31
CA LEU A 13 6.50 3.15 22.95
C LEU A 13 6.51 3.56 24.42
N LYS A 14 7.45 4.45 24.82
CA LYS A 14 7.52 4.99 26.16
C LYS A 14 6.76 6.31 26.23
N LEU A 15 5.95 6.44 27.27
CA LEU A 15 5.20 7.65 27.56
C LEU A 15 6.14 8.70 28.18
N GLN A 16 6.16 9.89 27.59
CA GLN A 16 6.78 11.11 28.14
C GLN A 16 5.66 12.11 28.39
N GLU A 17 5.54 12.60 29.61
CA GLU A 17 4.46 13.47 30.01
C GLU A 17 4.88 14.96 29.98
N ASP A 18 3.88 15.84 29.79
CA ASP A 18 4.01 17.31 29.86
C ASP A 18 5.13 17.89 28.98
N CYS A 19 5.33 17.33 27.80
CA CYS A 19 6.36 17.76 26.86
C CYS A 19 5.95 18.99 26.05
N TYR A 20 6.95 19.72 25.58
CA TYR A 20 6.85 20.72 24.51
C TYR A 20 7.44 20.12 23.24
N VAL A 21 6.68 20.15 22.14
CA VAL A 21 7.15 19.69 20.84
C VAL A 21 7.15 20.85 19.85
N ALA A 22 8.35 21.19 19.40
CA ALA A 22 8.56 22.26 18.44
C ALA A 22 8.71 21.70 17.03
N VAL A 23 7.95 22.24 16.08
CA VAL A 23 7.97 21.87 14.66
C VAL A 23 8.29 23.09 13.81
N ARG A 24 9.29 22.98 12.94
CA ARG A 24 9.65 23.97 11.91
C ARG A 24 9.84 23.29 10.56
N ASN A 25 9.31 23.90 9.51
CA ASN A 25 9.41 23.39 8.14
C ASN A 25 9.01 21.90 8.01
N GLY A 26 7.93 21.51 8.67
CA GLY A 26 7.42 20.13 8.65
C GLY A 26 8.25 19.10 9.44
N LYS A 27 9.25 19.53 10.19
CA LYS A 27 10.13 18.65 10.98
C LYS A 27 10.06 18.98 12.47
N ILE A 28 10.06 17.95 13.31
CA ILE A 28 10.24 18.11 14.76
C ILE A 28 11.69 18.56 14.99
N VAL A 29 11.85 19.74 15.59
CA VAL A 29 13.19 20.31 15.87
C VAL A 29 13.56 20.23 17.35
N SER A 30 12.58 20.02 18.24
CA SER A 30 12.83 19.85 19.67
C SER A 30 11.67 19.13 20.34
N ILE A 31 12.02 18.25 21.27
CA ILE A 31 11.13 17.63 22.27
C ILE A 31 11.79 17.90 23.62
N SER A 32 11.10 18.54 24.55
CA SER A 32 11.67 18.88 25.87
C SER A 32 10.58 19.05 26.94
N ALA A 33 10.98 18.87 28.22
CA ALA A 33 10.12 19.19 29.36
C ALA A 33 9.98 20.72 29.58
N GLN A 34 10.85 21.54 29.00
CA GLN A 34 10.81 22.98 29.12
C GLN A 34 10.38 23.62 27.80
N ARG A 35 9.62 24.74 27.94
CA ARG A 35 9.21 25.48 26.74
C ARG A 35 10.43 26.00 26.00
N PRO A 36 10.58 25.67 24.70
CA PRO A 36 11.64 26.23 23.86
C PRO A 36 11.52 27.74 23.73
N ALA A 37 12.66 28.43 23.74
CA ALA A 37 12.72 29.89 23.58
C ALA A 37 12.24 30.32 22.17
N GLY A 38 11.77 31.54 22.07
CA GLY A 38 11.35 32.16 20.83
C GLY A 38 9.84 32.25 20.66
N GLU A 39 9.45 32.93 19.57
CA GLU A 39 8.06 33.05 19.14
C GLU A 39 7.66 31.94 18.20
N TRP A 40 6.38 31.53 18.30
CA TRP A 40 5.79 30.46 17.51
C TRP A 40 4.53 30.94 16.81
N GLU A 41 4.50 30.87 15.50
CA GLU A 41 3.37 31.29 14.67
C GLU A 41 2.04 30.63 15.10
N ARG A 42 2.11 29.36 15.51
CA ARG A 42 0.96 28.62 16.02
C ARG A 42 1.35 27.85 17.27
N GLU A 43 0.49 27.89 18.26
CA GLU A 43 0.64 27.11 19.49
C GLU A 43 -0.63 26.29 19.75
N TYR A 44 -0.43 25.05 20.16
CA TYR A 44 -1.51 24.13 20.50
C TYR A 44 -1.40 23.74 21.97
N ASP A 45 -2.52 23.81 22.69
CA ASP A 45 -2.65 23.27 24.03
C ASP A 45 -2.79 21.74 23.91
N GLY A 46 -1.80 21.03 24.40
CA GLY A 46 -1.71 19.56 24.35
C GLY A 46 -2.16 18.87 25.63
N ARG A 47 -2.63 19.61 26.65
CA ARG A 47 -3.06 19.04 27.92
C ARG A 47 -4.16 17.99 27.72
N GLY A 48 -3.97 16.81 28.31
CA GLY A 48 -4.88 15.66 28.15
C GLY A 48 -4.85 15.01 26.75
N LYS A 49 -3.87 15.34 25.91
CA LYS A 49 -3.69 14.76 24.59
C LYS A 49 -2.38 13.99 24.51
N LEU A 50 -2.35 13.02 23.59
CA LEU A 50 -1.18 12.22 23.26
C LEU A 50 -0.74 12.52 21.83
N LEU A 51 0.52 12.87 21.65
CA LEU A 51 1.18 12.94 20.34
C LEU A 51 1.94 11.63 20.10
N MET A 52 1.72 11.02 18.97
CA MET A 52 2.38 9.80 18.54
C MET A 52 2.61 9.81 17.03
N SER A 53 3.39 8.86 16.51
CA SER A 53 3.52 8.65 15.06
C SER A 53 2.16 8.36 14.45
N GLY A 54 1.92 8.91 13.24
CA GLY A 54 0.76 8.51 12.46
C GLY A 54 0.84 7.05 12.04
N PHE A 55 -0.31 6.44 11.77
CA PHE A 55 -0.40 5.07 11.30
C PHE A 55 -0.06 4.96 9.80
N TYR A 56 0.37 3.78 9.41
CA TYR A 56 0.66 3.40 8.03
C TYR A 56 -0.27 2.26 7.64
N ASN A 57 -1.02 2.45 6.56
CA ASN A 57 -1.82 1.38 5.97
C ASN A 57 -0.93 0.62 4.96
N ALA A 58 -0.63 -0.63 5.27
CA ALA A 58 0.31 -1.42 4.48
C ALA A 58 -0.31 -2.03 3.21
N HIS A 59 -1.64 -1.98 3.04
CA HIS A 59 -2.33 -2.49 1.86
C HIS A 59 -3.70 -1.85 1.69
N ALA A 60 -3.99 -1.34 0.51
CA ALA A 60 -5.26 -0.73 0.18
C ALA A 60 -5.58 -0.79 -1.33
N HIS A 61 -6.87 -0.56 -1.61
CA HIS A 61 -7.44 -0.24 -2.91
C HIS A 61 -8.31 1.01 -2.73
N SER A 62 -7.68 2.16 -2.51
CA SER A 62 -8.38 3.39 -2.08
C SER A 62 -9.58 3.79 -2.94
N PRO A 63 -9.54 3.68 -4.28
CA PRO A 63 -10.70 4.02 -5.11
C PRO A 63 -11.95 3.17 -4.82
N MET A 64 -11.78 1.96 -4.25
CA MET A 64 -12.88 1.06 -3.92
C MET A 64 -13.81 1.57 -2.80
N THR A 65 -13.50 2.69 -2.15
CA THR A 65 -14.45 3.39 -1.28
C THR A 65 -15.78 3.70 -1.98
N LEU A 66 -15.76 3.88 -3.31
CA LEU A 66 -16.96 4.07 -4.13
C LEU A 66 -17.86 2.82 -4.21
N MET A 67 -17.29 1.64 -3.90
CA MET A 67 -18.00 0.35 -3.97
C MET A 67 -18.36 -0.19 -2.59
N ARG A 68 -18.23 0.61 -1.55
CA ARG A 68 -18.54 0.21 -0.17
C ARG A 68 -19.97 -0.30 -0.06
N GLY A 69 -20.16 -1.50 0.49
CA GLY A 69 -21.47 -2.16 0.60
C GLY A 69 -21.98 -2.76 -0.70
N TYR A 70 -21.27 -2.63 -1.82
CA TYR A 70 -21.68 -3.19 -3.10
C TYR A 70 -21.26 -4.66 -3.23
N GLY A 71 -22.21 -5.56 -3.04
CA GLY A 71 -21.96 -7.01 -3.17
C GLY A 71 -21.59 -7.72 -1.87
N GLU A 72 -22.09 -7.25 -0.73
CA GLU A 72 -21.90 -7.88 0.58
C GLU A 72 -22.36 -9.35 0.61
N ASN A 73 -21.77 -10.13 1.52
CA ASN A 73 -22.07 -11.55 1.77
C ASN A 73 -21.82 -12.49 0.58
N LEU A 74 -20.91 -12.14 -0.31
CA LEU A 74 -20.46 -13.01 -1.39
C LEU A 74 -19.08 -13.61 -1.08
N LYS A 75 -18.83 -14.83 -1.59
CA LYS A 75 -17.47 -15.38 -1.62
C LYS A 75 -16.60 -14.51 -2.54
N LEU A 76 -15.28 -14.43 -2.27
CA LEU A 76 -14.35 -13.57 -3.01
C LEU A 76 -14.49 -13.69 -4.52
N GLN A 77 -14.48 -14.90 -5.09
CA GLN A 77 -14.56 -15.11 -6.54
C GLN A 77 -15.90 -14.65 -7.13
N ASP A 78 -17.01 -14.88 -6.42
CA ASP A 78 -18.32 -14.38 -6.82
C ASP A 78 -18.40 -12.86 -6.72
N TRP A 79 -17.84 -12.30 -5.66
CA TRP A 79 -17.76 -10.86 -5.44
C TRP A 79 -16.95 -10.18 -6.55
N LEU A 80 -15.76 -10.68 -6.85
CA LEU A 80 -14.91 -10.16 -7.93
C LEU A 80 -15.62 -10.25 -9.29
N ASN A 81 -16.05 -11.45 -9.69
CA ASN A 81 -16.53 -11.68 -11.05
C ASN A 81 -17.94 -11.09 -11.31
N LYS A 82 -18.83 -11.10 -10.31
CA LYS A 82 -20.23 -10.69 -10.49
C LYS A 82 -20.47 -9.22 -10.13
N LYS A 83 -19.57 -8.60 -9.34
CA LYS A 83 -19.76 -7.25 -8.82
C LYS A 83 -18.57 -6.33 -9.15
N ILE A 84 -17.37 -6.64 -8.70
CA ILE A 84 -16.26 -5.71 -8.74
C ILE A 84 -15.75 -5.50 -10.15
N PHE A 85 -15.33 -6.52 -10.87
CA PHE A 85 -14.83 -6.37 -12.24
C PHE A 85 -15.83 -5.71 -13.20
N PRO A 86 -17.14 -6.04 -13.18
CA PRO A 86 -18.13 -5.30 -13.98
C PRO A 86 -18.33 -3.84 -13.57
N PHE A 87 -18.06 -3.48 -12.31
CA PHE A 87 -18.08 -2.10 -11.85
C PHE A 87 -16.80 -1.38 -12.28
N GLU A 88 -15.65 -1.98 -12.03
CA GLU A 88 -14.33 -1.43 -12.37
C GLU A 88 -14.19 -1.14 -13.87
N ALA A 89 -14.78 -1.97 -14.72
CA ALA A 89 -14.82 -1.75 -16.17
C ALA A 89 -15.54 -0.45 -16.60
N LYS A 90 -16.23 0.22 -15.67
CA LYS A 90 -16.93 1.49 -15.90
C LYS A 90 -16.24 2.68 -15.24
N LEU A 91 -15.19 2.44 -14.45
CA LEU A 91 -14.45 3.51 -13.81
C LEU A 91 -13.67 4.32 -14.83
N ASP A 92 -13.55 5.59 -14.53
CA ASP A 92 -12.65 6.52 -15.19
C ASP A 92 -11.70 7.17 -14.18
N GLY A 93 -10.73 7.93 -14.66
CA GLY A 93 -9.77 8.61 -13.81
C GLY A 93 -10.41 9.58 -12.82
N ASN A 94 -11.53 10.24 -13.19
CA ASN A 94 -12.24 11.14 -12.29
C ASN A 94 -12.88 10.39 -11.11
N ALA A 95 -13.51 9.26 -11.37
CA ALA A 95 -14.07 8.42 -10.32
C ALA A 95 -12.96 7.91 -9.38
N VAL A 96 -11.82 7.45 -9.94
CA VAL A 96 -10.66 6.99 -9.17
C VAL A 96 -10.09 8.12 -8.31
N TYR A 97 -9.95 9.34 -8.86
CA TYR A 97 -9.51 10.51 -8.08
C TYR A 97 -10.40 10.74 -6.85
N TRP A 98 -11.71 10.82 -7.03
CA TRP A 98 -12.63 11.13 -5.93
C TRP A 98 -12.78 9.97 -4.93
N GLY A 99 -12.75 8.71 -5.40
CA GLY A 99 -12.71 7.55 -4.52
C GLY A 99 -11.45 7.55 -3.64
N THR A 100 -10.30 7.86 -4.23
CA THR A 100 -9.03 8.02 -3.50
C THR A 100 -9.11 9.18 -2.50
N MET A 101 -9.65 10.33 -2.89
CA MET A 101 -9.81 11.48 -1.99
C MET A 101 -10.68 11.13 -0.78
N LEU A 102 -11.78 10.37 -0.97
CA LEU A 102 -12.61 9.91 0.13
C LEU A 102 -11.84 8.98 1.07
N ALA A 103 -11.10 8.01 0.53
CA ALA A 103 -10.26 7.11 1.33
C ALA A 103 -9.21 7.88 2.15
N LEU A 104 -8.57 8.88 1.55
CA LEU A 104 -7.57 9.69 2.23
C LEU A 104 -8.17 10.58 3.32
N ALA A 105 -9.36 11.13 3.09
CA ALA A 105 -10.07 11.90 4.11
C ALA A 105 -10.43 11.03 5.34
N GLU A 106 -10.90 9.81 5.11
CA GLU A 106 -11.16 8.83 6.16
C GLU A 106 -9.85 8.42 6.85
N SER A 107 -8.80 8.15 6.09
CA SER A 107 -7.47 7.80 6.61
C SER A 107 -6.95 8.86 7.58
N PHE A 108 -6.99 10.13 7.20
CA PHE A 108 -6.57 11.22 8.09
C PHE A 108 -7.43 11.33 9.35
N ARG A 109 -8.74 11.12 9.23
CA ARG A 109 -9.64 11.11 10.39
C ARG A 109 -9.25 10.06 11.42
N PHE A 110 -8.68 8.94 10.99
CA PHE A 110 -8.24 7.84 11.85
C PHE A 110 -6.72 7.82 12.09
N GLY A 111 -6.01 8.88 11.73
CA GLY A 111 -4.58 9.03 11.99
C GLY A 111 -3.67 8.26 11.04
N ILE A 112 -4.17 7.76 9.94
CA ILE A 112 -3.37 7.12 8.89
C ILE A 112 -2.80 8.20 7.98
N VAL A 113 -1.47 8.26 7.87
CA VAL A 113 -0.74 9.31 7.13
C VAL A 113 -0.06 8.80 5.87
N SER A 114 0.03 7.49 5.71
CA SER A 114 0.68 6.84 4.57
C SER A 114 -0.06 5.56 4.22
N THR A 115 -0.16 5.27 2.93
CA THR A 115 -0.85 4.06 2.41
C THR A 115 -0.02 3.43 1.31
N SER A 116 0.16 2.10 1.37
CA SER A 116 0.56 1.28 0.23
C SER A 116 -0.70 0.87 -0.52
N ASP A 117 -0.80 1.26 -1.78
CA ASP A 117 -2.04 1.22 -2.56
C ASP A 117 -1.78 0.63 -3.94
N MET A 118 -2.59 -0.30 -4.36
CA MET A 118 -2.47 -0.92 -5.67
C MET A 118 -3.82 -0.91 -6.39
N TYR A 119 -3.87 -0.27 -7.56
CA TYR A 119 -5.12 -0.15 -8.32
C TYR A 119 -4.87 0.19 -9.80
N TYR A 120 -5.87 0.82 -10.44
CA TYR A 120 -5.87 1.32 -11.81
C TYR A 120 -5.92 2.85 -11.83
N PHE A 121 -5.68 3.49 -12.99
CA PHE A 121 -5.65 4.95 -13.12
C PHE A 121 -4.74 5.63 -12.09
N CYS A 122 -3.52 5.11 -11.97
CA CYS A 122 -2.58 5.50 -10.91
C CYS A 122 -2.18 6.99 -10.98
N ASP A 123 -2.22 7.62 -12.15
CA ASP A 123 -1.99 9.06 -12.31
C ASP A 123 -3.03 9.88 -11.53
N ASP A 124 -4.29 9.46 -11.58
CA ASP A 124 -5.37 10.11 -10.86
C ASP A 124 -5.30 9.84 -9.35
N MET A 125 -4.86 8.64 -8.95
CA MET A 125 -4.52 8.36 -7.55
C MET A 125 -3.39 9.28 -7.08
N ALA A 126 -2.29 9.38 -7.82
CA ALA A 126 -1.16 10.24 -7.46
C ALA A 126 -1.57 11.70 -7.33
N ARG A 127 -2.44 12.20 -8.19
CA ARG A 127 -3.03 13.55 -8.09
C ARG A 127 -3.83 13.73 -6.78
N ALA A 128 -4.60 12.73 -6.37
CA ALA A 128 -5.33 12.78 -5.10
C ALA A 128 -4.37 12.78 -3.88
N PHE A 129 -3.33 11.94 -3.90
CA PHE A 129 -2.28 11.96 -2.88
C PHE A 129 -1.54 13.31 -2.84
N ALA A 130 -1.20 13.87 -3.98
CA ALA A 130 -0.58 15.20 -4.08
C ALA A 130 -1.46 16.29 -3.47
N ALA A 131 -2.73 16.34 -3.85
CA ALA A 131 -3.69 17.35 -3.40
C ALA A 131 -4.02 17.24 -1.90
N SER A 132 -4.10 16.02 -1.35
CA SER A 132 -4.41 15.79 0.06
C SER A 132 -3.23 16.03 1.01
N GLY A 133 -2.01 15.93 0.53
CA GLY A 133 -0.80 15.96 1.34
C GLY A 133 -0.44 14.60 1.98
N ALA A 134 -1.16 13.54 1.69
CA ALA A 134 -0.86 12.19 2.15
C ALA A 134 0.46 11.66 1.57
N LYS A 135 1.00 10.63 2.22
CA LYS A 135 2.10 9.81 1.66
C LYS A 135 1.52 8.56 1.04
N GLY A 136 2.08 8.12 -0.06
CA GLY A 136 1.63 6.90 -0.74
C GLY A 136 2.76 6.15 -1.42
N ASN A 137 2.72 4.82 -1.29
CA ASN A 137 3.41 3.90 -2.19
C ASN A 137 2.35 3.37 -3.14
N ILE A 138 2.30 3.92 -4.35
CA ILE A 138 1.24 3.62 -5.31
C ILE A 138 1.76 2.65 -6.35
N ALA A 139 0.98 1.64 -6.68
CA ALA A 139 1.35 0.65 -7.67
C ALA A 139 0.23 0.40 -8.69
N ARG A 140 0.59 0.33 -9.97
CA ARG A 140 -0.30 -0.16 -11.01
C ARG A 140 -0.39 -1.68 -10.91
N SER A 141 -1.53 -2.18 -10.52
CA SER A 141 -1.75 -3.62 -10.38
C SER A 141 -1.76 -4.31 -11.75
N ILE A 142 -0.83 -5.25 -11.97
CA ILE A 142 -0.70 -5.99 -13.22
C ILE A 142 -1.42 -7.32 -13.10
N ALA A 143 -2.31 -7.59 -14.07
CA ALA A 143 -2.91 -8.88 -14.33
C ALA A 143 -2.71 -9.23 -15.81
N ASN A 144 -2.51 -10.52 -16.11
CA ASN A 144 -2.39 -11.05 -17.47
C ASN A 144 -3.01 -12.45 -17.51
N VAL A 145 -4.33 -12.49 -17.61
CA VAL A 145 -5.10 -13.74 -17.66
C VAL A 145 -5.16 -14.35 -19.07
N THR A 146 -4.79 -13.57 -20.08
CA THR A 146 -4.82 -13.97 -21.50
C THR A 146 -3.50 -14.56 -21.98
N GLY A 147 -2.41 -14.41 -21.19
CA GLY A 147 -1.08 -14.88 -21.56
C GLY A 147 -0.44 -14.07 -22.68
N GLU A 148 -0.76 -12.76 -22.77
CA GLU A 148 -0.10 -11.85 -23.69
C GLU A 148 1.40 -11.74 -23.41
N ASP A 149 2.19 -11.42 -24.43
CA ASP A 149 3.62 -11.15 -24.25
C ASP A 149 3.79 -9.97 -23.25
N PRO A 150 4.48 -10.15 -22.12
CA PRO A 150 4.67 -9.08 -21.13
C PRO A 150 5.27 -7.81 -21.72
N ARG A 151 6.03 -7.90 -22.82
CA ARG A 151 6.64 -6.73 -23.47
C ARG A 151 5.63 -5.85 -24.19
N SER A 152 4.50 -6.41 -24.60
CA SER A 152 3.40 -5.69 -25.27
C SER A 152 2.22 -5.40 -24.36
N LEU A 153 2.24 -5.90 -23.11
CA LEU A 153 1.15 -5.72 -22.18
C LEU A 153 1.01 -4.25 -21.76
N VAL A 154 -0.17 -3.69 -22.01
CA VAL A 154 -0.45 -2.26 -21.74
C VAL A 154 -0.17 -1.89 -20.28
N SER A 155 -0.59 -2.74 -19.33
CA SER A 155 -0.36 -2.50 -17.90
C SER A 155 1.12 -2.48 -17.50
N MET A 156 1.98 -3.22 -18.21
CA MET A 156 3.44 -3.12 -18.03
C MET A 156 3.99 -1.79 -18.51
N GLN A 157 3.47 -1.26 -19.61
CA GLN A 157 3.88 0.06 -20.09
C GLN A 157 3.37 1.17 -19.18
N GLU A 158 2.10 1.11 -18.77
CA GLU A 158 1.52 2.04 -17.78
C GLU A 158 2.32 2.06 -16.48
N THR A 159 2.75 0.91 -15.97
CA THR A 159 3.59 0.80 -14.77
C THR A 159 4.93 1.52 -14.94
N LYS A 160 5.60 1.34 -16.08
CA LYS A 160 6.89 1.99 -16.37
C LYS A 160 6.76 3.50 -16.51
N ASP A 161 5.73 3.95 -17.21
CA ASP A 161 5.45 5.38 -17.38
C ASP A 161 5.09 6.02 -16.04
N PHE A 162 4.26 5.36 -15.23
CA PHE A 162 3.88 5.82 -13.90
C PHE A 162 5.10 5.93 -12.97
N TYR A 163 6.00 4.93 -12.97
CA TYR A 163 7.25 5.01 -12.21
C TYR A 163 8.13 6.19 -12.63
N ARG A 164 8.33 6.38 -13.94
CA ARG A 164 9.13 7.48 -14.49
C ARG A 164 8.59 8.85 -14.04
N ASP A 165 7.26 9.00 -14.09
CA ASP A 165 6.61 10.30 -13.92
C ASP A 165 6.33 10.67 -12.47
N TYR A 166 6.13 9.68 -11.58
CA TYR A 166 5.67 9.94 -10.22
C TYR A 166 6.57 9.42 -9.10
N ASN A 167 7.57 8.57 -9.37
CA ASN A 167 8.41 8.06 -8.27
C ASN A 167 9.26 9.20 -7.69
N GLY A 168 9.12 9.44 -6.39
CA GLY A 168 9.77 10.55 -5.68
C GLY A 168 9.04 11.88 -5.77
N ALA A 169 7.87 11.94 -6.42
CA ALA A 169 7.09 13.15 -6.53
C ALA A 169 6.67 13.73 -5.17
N GLU A 170 6.26 15.00 -5.17
CA GLU A 170 5.83 15.72 -3.97
C GLU A 170 6.87 15.68 -2.84
N ASN A 171 8.14 15.88 -3.18
CA ASN A 171 9.28 15.82 -2.25
C ASN A 171 9.42 14.45 -1.56
N GLY A 172 9.18 13.36 -2.29
CA GLY A 172 9.27 11.99 -1.79
C GLY A 172 8.04 11.52 -1.00
N ARG A 173 6.93 12.24 -1.03
CA ARG A 173 5.66 11.77 -0.43
C ARG A 173 4.98 10.71 -1.28
N ILE A 174 5.19 10.72 -2.59
CA ILE A 174 4.68 9.73 -3.52
C ILE A 174 5.85 8.87 -3.99
N LEU A 175 5.75 7.58 -3.73
CA LEU A 175 6.67 6.56 -4.22
C LEU A 175 5.88 5.59 -5.10
N VAL A 176 6.55 4.97 -6.05
CA VAL A 176 5.93 4.00 -6.95
C VAL A 176 6.55 2.63 -6.72
N ASP A 177 5.70 1.68 -6.36
CA ASP A 177 6.04 0.27 -6.27
C ASP A 177 5.60 -0.47 -7.54
N MET A 178 6.21 -1.60 -7.82
CA MET A 178 5.67 -2.54 -8.79
C MET A 178 4.58 -3.38 -8.15
N SER A 179 3.63 -3.90 -8.94
CA SER A 179 2.60 -4.77 -8.39
C SER A 179 2.16 -5.84 -9.37
N LEU A 180 2.27 -7.08 -8.94
CA LEU A 180 1.52 -8.20 -9.52
C LEU A 180 0.23 -8.35 -8.72
N HIS A 181 -0.93 -8.45 -9.42
CA HIS A 181 -2.19 -8.58 -8.68
C HIS A 181 -2.18 -9.82 -7.78
N ALA A 182 -2.11 -11.00 -8.35
CA ALA A 182 -2.01 -12.27 -7.65
C ALA A 182 -1.46 -13.37 -8.57
N GLU A 183 -1.16 -14.53 -8.01
CA GLU A 183 -0.71 -15.69 -8.76
C GLU A 183 -1.73 -16.09 -9.84
N TYR A 184 -3.01 -16.20 -9.47
CA TYR A 184 -4.08 -16.72 -10.33
C TYR A 184 -4.55 -15.75 -11.43
N THR A 185 -4.13 -14.52 -11.40
CA THR A 185 -4.45 -13.49 -12.41
C THR A 185 -3.30 -13.21 -13.35
N SER A 186 -2.23 -13.99 -13.30
CA SER A 186 -1.05 -13.77 -14.12
C SER A 186 -0.40 -15.09 -14.52
N ASP A 187 0.51 -15.02 -15.47
CA ASP A 187 1.33 -16.14 -15.91
C ASP A 187 2.80 -16.00 -15.45
N PRO A 188 3.59 -17.09 -15.50
CA PRO A 188 4.98 -17.05 -15.04
C PRO A 188 5.88 -16.10 -15.83
N ALA A 189 5.58 -15.84 -17.11
CA ALA A 189 6.39 -14.96 -17.94
C ALA A 189 6.20 -13.49 -17.50
N THR A 190 4.95 -13.09 -17.23
CA THR A 190 4.60 -11.77 -16.71
C THR A 190 5.18 -11.53 -15.32
N ALA A 191 5.04 -12.52 -14.43
CA ALA A 191 5.60 -12.42 -13.08
C ALA A 191 7.13 -12.21 -13.11
N ARG A 192 7.86 -13.00 -13.93
CA ARG A 192 9.31 -12.85 -14.08
C ARG A 192 9.69 -11.52 -14.72
N ALA A 193 9.00 -11.11 -15.78
CA ALA A 193 9.29 -9.84 -16.46
C ALA A 193 9.12 -8.65 -15.52
N LEU A 194 8.09 -8.67 -14.65
CA LEU A 194 7.87 -7.63 -13.64
C LEU A 194 8.94 -7.66 -12.55
N ALA A 195 9.30 -8.86 -12.06
CA ALA A 195 10.36 -9.04 -11.06
C ALA A 195 11.72 -8.54 -11.58
N ASP A 196 12.07 -8.89 -12.83
CA ASP A 196 13.30 -8.43 -13.48
C ASP A 196 13.33 -6.91 -13.63
N TYR A 197 12.20 -6.32 -14.01
CA TYR A 197 12.09 -4.87 -14.10
C TYR A 197 12.24 -4.20 -12.72
N ALA A 198 11.52 -4.69 -11.69
CA ALA A 198 11.61 -4.16 -10.33
C ALA A 198 13.06 -4.20 -9.79
N ARG A 199 13.74 -5.32 -9.99
CA ARG A 199 15.15 -5.49 -9.61
C ARG A 199 16.07 -4.54 -10.39
N GLY A 200 15.81 -4.36 -11.69
CA GLY A 200 16.63 -3.49 -12.55
C GLY A 200 16.60 -2.02 -12.18
N ILE A 201 15.54 -1.56 -11.54
CA ILE A 201 15.37 -0.15 -11.10
C ILE A 201 15.43 -0.01 -9.57
N ASP A 202 15.76 -1.08 -8.85
CA ASP A 202 15.90 -1.10 -7.38
C ASP A 202 14.65 -0.56 -6.66
N THR A 203 13.47 -1.08 -7.02
CA THR A 203 12.19 -0.69 -6.41
C THR A 203 11.55 -1.83 -5.64
N ARG A 204 10.39 -1.57 -5.04
CA ARG A 204 9.64 -2.50 -4.20
C ARG A 204 8.51 -3.18 -4.97
N MET A 205 7.94 -4.21 -4.36
CA MET A 205 6.84 -5.00 -4.92
C MET A 205 5.66 -5.07 -3.95
N GLN A 206 4.44 -5.06 -4.50
CA GLN A 206 3.20 -5.38 -3.78
C GLN A 206 2.50 -6.54 -4.49
N VAL A 207 1.95 -7.49 -3.74
CA VAL A 207 1.28 -8.67 -4.30
C VAL A 207 0.30 -9.28 -3.30
N HIS A 208 -0.86 -9.78 -3.75
CA HIS A 208 -1.75 -10.61 -2.92
C HIS A 208 -1.21 -12.05 -2.88
N VAL A 209 -1.24 -12.65 -1.68
CA VAL A 209 -0.67 -14.00 -1.47
C VAL A 209 -1.57 -14.80 -0.55
N SER A 210 -2.02 -15.96 -1.02
CA SER A 210 -2.77 -16.94 -0.20
C SER A 210 -3.90 -16.31 0.61
N GLU A 211 -4.70 -15.45 -0.04
CA GLU A 211 -5.83 -14.77 0.59
C GLU A 211 -6.94 -15.75 0.91
N THR A 212 -7.24 -16.67 -0.01
CA THR A 212 -8.29 -17.67 0.17
C THR A 212 -7.75 -19.10 0.09
N LYS A 213 -8.49 -20.01 0.74
CA LYS A 213 -8.19 -21.45 0.66
C LYS A 213 -8.21 -21.94 -0.78
N GLN A 214 -9.18 -21.47 -1.57
CA GLN A 214 -9.32 -21.84 -2.96
C GLN A 214 -8.09 -21.42 -3.79
N GLU A 215 -7.63 -20.18 -3.68
CA GLU A 215 -6.40 -19.69 -4.32
C GLU A 215 -5.22 -20.60 -3.99
N HIS A 216 -5.04 -20.87 -2.67
CA HIS A 216 -3.93 -21.67 -2.18
C HIS A 216 -3.92 -23.09 -2.76
N GLU A 217 -5.06 -23.80 -2.67
CA GLU A 217 -5.21 -25.17 -3.17
C GLU A 217 -5.11 -25.27 -4.71
N GLU A 218 -5.71 -24.32 -5.41
CA GLU A 218 -5.64 -24.27 -6.88
C GLU A 218 -4.22 -23.96 -7.40
N CYS A 219 -3.47 -23.09 -6.71
CA CYS A 219 -2.08 -22.81 -7.03
C CYS A 219 -1.23 -24.09 -6.91
N ILE A 220 -1.42 -24.85 -5.83
CA ILE A 220 -0.75 -26.17 -5.68
C ILE A 220 -1.13 -27.09 -6.82
N GLY A 221 -2.41 -27.13 -7.21
CA GLY A 221 -2.88 -27.94 -8.33
C GLY A 221 -2.26 -27.55 -9.69
N ARG A 222 -2.12 -26.24 -9.95
CA ARG A 222 -1.56 -25.71 -11.20
C ARG A 222 -0.04 -25.84 -11.28
N HIS A 223 0.66 -25.56 -10.19
CA HIS A 223 2.11 -25.34 -10.18
C HIS A 223 2.90 -26.32 -9.31
N GLY A 224 2.22 -27.17 -8.53
CA GLY A 224 2.87 -28.02 -7.54
C GLY A 224 3.53 -27.22 -6.40
N LYS A 225 3.12 -25.98 -6.18
CA LYS A 225 3.70 -25.01 -5.23
C LYS A 225 2.61 -24.20 -4.56
N THR A 226 2.86 -23.78 -3.33
CA THR A 226 2.04 -22.74 -2.70
C THR A 226 2.19 -21.41 -3.44
N PRO A 227 1.26 -20.46 -3.30
CA PRO A 227 1.41 -19.12 -3.89
C PRO A 227 2.73 -18.44 -3.53
N ALA A 228 3.16 -18.52 -2.28
CA ALA A 228 4.44 -17.95 -1.86
C ALA A 228 5.64 -18.62 -2.54
N ALA A 229 5.68 -19.94 -2.58
CA ALA A 229 6.75 -20.68 -3.24
C ALA A 229 6.75 -20.48 -4.77
N TYR A 230 5.58 -20.32 -5.38
CA TYR A 230 5.46 -19.99 -6.80
C TYR A 230 6.00 -18.59 -7.08
N LEU A 231 5.56 -17.58 -6.35
CA LEU A 231 6.00 -16.19 -6.51
C LEU A 231 7.50 -16.02 -6.25
N GLU A 232 8.03 -16.72 -5.25
CA GLU A 232 9.48 -16.78 -5.04
C GLU A 232 10.20 -17.34 -6.27
N SER A 233 9.69 -18.44 -6.85
CA SER A 233 10.31 -19.06 -8.04
C SER A 233 10.23 -18.19 -9.30
N CYS A 234 9.38 -17.18 -9.31
CA CYS A 234 9.28 -16.14 -10.33
C CYS A 234 10.15 -14.91 -10.04
N GLY A 235 10.80 -14.83 -8.86
CA GLY A 235 11.68 -13.71 -8.48
C GLY A 235 10.93 -12.53 -7.86
N ILE A 236 9.63 -12.65 -7.55
CA ILE A 236 8.83 -11.56 -6.97
C ILE A 236 9.41 -11.08 -5.63
N PHE A 237 10.01 -11.98 -4.86
CA PHE A 237 10.61 -11.69 -3.56
C PHE A 237 12.13 -11.37 -3.62
N ASP A 238 12.67 -11.08 -4.82
CA ASP A 238 14.06 -10.68 -4.98
C ASP A 238 14.29 -9.17 -4.68
N VAL A 239 13.20 -8.43 -4.49
CA VAL A 239 13.18 -7.04 -4.04
C VAL A 239 12.35 -6.91 -2.76
N PRO A 240 12.47 -5.82 -1.99
CA PRO A 240 11.61 -5.61 -0.82
C PRO A 240 10.13 -5.69 -1.21
N THR A 241 9.40 -6.62 -0.62
CA THR A 241 8.03 -6.94 -1.04
C THR A 241 7.06 -6.84 0.12
N VAL A 242 5.88 -6.28 -0.13
CA VAL A 242 4.70 -6.37 0.73
C VAL A 242 3.78 -7.46 0.16
N ALA A 243 3.61 -8.53 0.92
CA ALA A 243 2.65 -9.61 0.63
C ALA A 243 1.37 -9.37 1.42
N ALA A 244 0.28 -9.06 0.71
CA ALA A 244 -1.02 -8.80 1.33
C ALA A 244 -1.75 -10.11 1.64
N HIS A 245 -2.51 -10.10 2.72
CA HIS A 245 -3.35 -11.18 3.27
C HIS A 245 -2.55 -12.30 3.95
N CYS A 246 -1.96 -13.22 3.20
CA CYS A 246 -1.22 -14.40 3.68
C CYS A 246 -2.01 -15.29 4.66
N VAL A 247 -3.36 -15.32 4.53
CA VAL A 247 -4.27 -16.01 5.48
C VAL A 247 -4.03 -17.52 5.49
N TYR A 248 -3.73 -18.10 4.34
CA TYR A 248 -3.50 -19.55 4.17
C TYR A 248 -2.02 -19.88 3.97
N ALA A 249 -1.10 -18.99 4.37
CA ALA A 249 0.33 -19.28 4.33
C ALA A 249 0.68 -20.42 5.29
N THR A 250 1.52 -21.35 4.82
CA THR A 250 2.05 -22.48 5.60
C THR A 250 3.30 -22.06 6.39
N GLU A 251 3.79 -22.93 7.28
CA GLU A 251 5.06 -22.70 8.00
C GLU A 251 6.23 -22.56 7.00
N GLU A 252 6.23 -23.34 5.92
CA GLU A 252 7.23 -23.24 4.86
C GLU A 252 7.15 -21.89 4.13
N ASP A 253 5.95 -21.37 3.92
CA ASP A 253 5.74 -20.04 3.32
C ASP A 253 6.26 -18.93 4.24
N LEU A 254 6.03 -19.03 5.54
CA LEU A 254 6.56 -18.09 6.53
C LEU A 254 8.10 -18.11 6.54
N GLU A 255 8.73 -19.28 6.35
CA GLU A 255 10.18 -19.38 6.21
C GLU A 255 10.68 -18.72 4.91
N ILE A 256 9.93 -18.82 3.80
CA ILE A 256 10.21 -18.07 2.57
C ILE A 256 10.17 -16.56 2.88
N PHE A 257 9.12 -16.07 3.51
CA PHE A 257 8.98 -14.65 3.85
C PHE A 257 10.12 -14.18 4.74
N ARG A 258 10.49 -14.95 5.76
CA ARG A 258 11.58 -14.63 6.67
C ARG A 258 12.92 -14.48 5.94
N ARG A 259 13.30 -15.46 5.13
CA ARG A 259 14.61 -15.45 4.44
C ARG A 259 14.70 -14.42 3.33
N ARG A 260 13.56 -14.04 2.73
CA ARG A 260 13.47 -13.02 1.67
C ARG A 260 13.21 -11.62 2.20
N GLY A 261 12.95 -11.46 3.49
CA GLY A 261 12.63 -10.17 4.10
C GLY A 261 11.28 -9.61 3.63
N VAL A 262 10.32 -10.48 3.30
CA VAL A 262 8.97 -10.09 2.89
C VAL A 262 8.22 -9.52 4.08
N THR A 263 7.58 -8.36 3.88
CA THR A 263 6.66 -7.78 4.86
C THR A 263 5.25 -8.30 4.60
N VAL A 264 4.63 -8.89 5.59
CA VAL A 264 3.24 -9.36 5.51
C VAL A 264 2.29 -8.26 5.95
N ALA A 265 1.34 -7.90 5.09
CA ALA A 265 0.24 -7.00 5.42
C ALA A 265 -1.01 -7.81 5.76
N LEU A 266 -1.30 -7.97 7.04
CA LEU A 266 -2.50 -8.67 7.50
C LEU A 266 -3.74 -7.80 7.30
N ASN A 267 -4.81 -8.41 6.79
CA ASN A 267 -6.10 -7.76 6.57
C ASN A 267 -7.19 -8.50 7.38
N PRO A 268 -7.28 -8.26 8.71
CA PRO A 268 -8.09 -9.10 9.59
C PRO A 268 -9.61 -8.95 9.39
N VAL A 269 -10.04 -8.00 8.56
CA VAL A 269 -11.46 -7.77 8.23
C VAL A 269 -11.80 -8.24 6.81
N SER A 270 -10.79 -8.63 6.06
CA SER A 270 -10.93 -9.15 4.70
C SER A 270 -11.35 -10.61 4.69
#